data_7ec7b5d9a3a779823c57a07b422a2f86
#
_entry.id   7ec7b5d9a3a779823c57a07b422a2f86
#
_cell.length_a   1.000
_cell.length_b   1.000
_cell.length_c   1.000
_cell.angle_alpha   90.00
_cell.angle_beta   90.00
_cell.angle_gamma   90.00
#
_symmetry.space_group_name_H-M   'P 1'
#
loop_
_entity.id
_entity.type
_entity.pdbx_description
1 polymer ?
#
loop_
_entity_poly.entity_id
_entity_poly.type
_entity_poly.pdbx_seq_one_letter_code
_entity_poly.pdbx_strand_id
1 'polypeptide(L)'
;YDIDLSVTLQPAGGSPKTICETNYNEMYYSAAQQLAHHASSGCAMTPGDLLGSGTISGAEKHQRGSLLELSWGGKEPVDIGGGQTRSFVEDGDTLTLHGAAKGDGYLIGFGTCTGTVKPAIKFP
;
A
#
# COMPACT_ATOMS: atom_id res chain seq x y z
N TYR A 1 -2.97 -6.11 15.12
CA TYR A 1 -3.46 -7.20 14.28
C TYR A 1 -2.28 -7.74 13.48
N ASP A 2 -2.24 -9.07 13.31
CA ASP A 2 -1.27 -9.73 12.45
C ASP A 2 -1.89 -9.93 11.06
N ILE A 3 -1.57 -9.02 10.16
CA ILE A 3 -2.10 -8.98 8.80
C ILE A 3 -0.92 -8.80 7.85
N ASP A 4 -0.60 -9.84 7.09
CA ASP A 4 0.38 -9.77 6.02
C ASP A 4 -0.15 -8.87 4.89
N LEU A 5 0.66 -7.92 4.46
CA LEU A 5 0.32 -6.97 3.41
C LEU A 5 1.38 -7.01 2.31
N SER A 6 0.95 -7.02 1.06
CA SER A 6 1.89 -6.91 -0.06
C SER A 6 1.35 -6.05 -1.19
N VAL A 7 2.28 -5.47 -1.94
CA VAL A 7 1.99 -4.67 -3.14
C VAL A 7 2.81 -5.20 -4.30
N THR A 8 2.13 -5.49 -5.41
CA THR A 8 2.78 -5.76 -6.69
C THR A 8 2.59 -4.59 -7.64
N LEU A 9 3.62 -4.32 -8.44
CA LEU A 9 3.58 -3.37 -9.54
C LEU A 9 3.86 -4.11 -10.85
N GLN A 10 3.02 -3.89 -11.83
CA GLN A 10 3.16 -4.43 -13.18
C GLN A 10 3.22 -3.27 -14.18
N PRO A 11 4.33 -3.06 -14.87
CA PRO A 11 4.41 -2.06 -15.95
C PRO A 11 3.58 -2.49 -17.15
N ALA A 12 3.18 -1.53 -17.98
CA ALA A 12 2.46 -1.82 -19.21
C ALA A 12 3.21 -2.85 -20.08
N GLY A 13 2.56 -3.97 -20.42
CA GLY A 13 3.14 -5.06 -21.21
C GLY A 13 4.19 -5.91 -20.49
N GLY A 14 4.47 -5.64 -19.20
CA GLY A 14 5.41 -6.40 -18.38
C GLY A 14 4.73 -7.42 -17.46
N SER A 15 5.54 -8.08 -16.64
CA SER A 15 5.08 -9.01 -15.61
C SER A 15 4.99 -8.31 -14.24
N PRO A 16 4.06 -8.73 -13.37
CA PRO A 16 3.97 -8.19 -12.03
C PRO A 16 5.20 -8.57 -11.19
N LYS A 17 5.69 -7.62 -10.39
CA LYS A 17 6.74 -7.83 -9.39
C LYS A 17 6.29 -7.29 -8.04
N THR A 18 6.50 -8.06 -6.99
CA THR A 18 6.28 -7.60 -5.61
C THR A 18 7.33 -6.53 -5.29
N ILE A 19 6.87 -5.36 -4.87
CA ILE A 19 7.70 -4.20 -4.54
C ILE A 19 7.69 -3.88 -3.05
N CYS A 20 6.68 -4.36 -2.31
CA CYS A 20 6.57 -4.19 -0.88
C CYS A 20 5.93 -5.41 -0.25
N GLU A 21 6.48 -5.86 0.89
CA GLU A 21 5.91 -6.86 1.78
C GLU A 21 6.08 -6.38 3.20
N THR A 22 4.99 -6.15 3.90
CA THR A 22 4.98 -5.63 5.28
C THR A 22 3.88 -6.30 6.08
N ASN A 23 3.72 -5.91 7.34
CA ASN A 23 2.67 -6.43 8.20
C ASN A 23 2.02 -5.29 8.98
N TYR A 24 0.72 -5.38 9.21
CA TYR A 24 -0.04 -4.38 9.96
C TYR A 24 0.47 -4.20 11.41
N ASN A 25 1.15 -5.19 11.98
CA ASN A 25 1.71 -5.11 13.33
C ASN A 25 2.86 -4.10 13.47
N GLU A 26 3.42 -3.61 12.35
CA GLU A 26 4.37 -2.49 12.31
C GLU A 26 3.73 -1.14 12.69
N MET A 27 2.40 -1.08 12.77
CA MET A 27 1.68 0.13 13.17
C MET A 27 1.94 0.48 14.64
N TYR A 28 2.35 1.71 14.89
CA TYR A 28 2.58 2.21 16.25
C TYR A 28 1.27 2.40 17.03
N TYR A 29 0.24 2.94 16.40
CA TYR A 29 -1.06 3.19 17.02
C TYR A 29 -2.09 2.13 16.62
N SER A 30 -2.87 1.66 17.58
CA SER A 30 -4.00 0.79 17.32
C SER A 30 -5.15 1.52 16.60
N ALA A 31 -6.05 0.79 15.97
CA ALA A 31 -7.25 1.36 15.33
C ALA A 31 -8.11 2.17 16.32
N ALA A 32 -8.23 1.73 17.57
CA ALA A 32 -8.94 2.46 18.61
C ALA A 32 -8.27 3.79 18.96
N GLN A 33 -6.93 3.82 19.01
CA GLN A 33 -6.17 5.06 19.22
C GLN A 33 -6.29 6.02 18.05
N GLN A 34 -6.30 5.52 16.81
CA GLN A 34 -6.51 6.33 15.61
C GLN A 34 -7.88 6.99 15.63
N LEU A 35 -8.93 6.22 15.99
CA LEU A 35 -10.29 6.74 16.14
C LEU A 35 -10.36 7.82 17.23
N ALA A 36 -9.78 7.57 18.40
CA ALA A 36 -9.74 8.51 19.51
C ALA A 36 -9.02 9.81 19.11
N HIS A 37 -7.88 9.70 18.43
CA HIS A 37 -7.13 10.85 17.92
C HIS A 37 -7.97 11.68 16.94
N HIS A 38 -8.62 11.04 16.00
CA HIS A 38 -9.46 11.72 15.01
C HIS A 38 -10.65 12.45 15.67
N ALA A 39 -11.32 11.81 16.62
CA ALA A 39 -12.42 12.41 17.37
C ALA A 39 -11.96 13.54 18.28
N SER A 40 -10.73 13.49 18.83
CA SER A 40 -10.21 14.50 19.77
C SER A 40 -10.06 15.89 19.13
N SER A 41 -9.92 15.98 17.81
CA SER A 41 -9.87 17.24 17.06
C SER A 41 -11.25 17.82 16.73
N GLY A 42 -12.32 17.23 17.26
CA GLY A 42 -13.69 17.68 17.02
C GLY A 42 -14.34 17.17 15.74
N CYS A 43 -13.70 16.20 15.06
CA CYS A 43 -14.29 15.56 13.89
C CYS A 43 -15.40 14.59 14.34
N ALA A 44 -16.61 14.84 13.90
CA ALA A 44 -17.73 13.94 14.16
C ALA A 44 -17.56 12.66 13.35
N MET A 45 -17.60 11.50 14.04
CA MET A 45 -17.53 10.19 13.43
C MET A 45 -18.91 9.55 13.38
N THR A 46 -19.25 8.96 12.26
CA THR A 46 -20.52 8.27 12.05
C THR A 46 -20.31 6.82 11.63
N PRO A 47 -21.24 5.90 11.96
CA PRO A 47 -21.17 4.53 11.45
C PRO A 47 -21.13 4.53 9.91
N GLY A 48 -20.16 3.80 9.34
CA GLY A 48 -19.93 3.74 7.89
C GLY A 48 -18.80 4.63 7.39
N ASP A 49 -18.19 5.47 8.24
CA ASP A 49 -16.99 6.24 7.86
C ASP A 49 -15.81 5.32 7.54
N LEU A 50 -15.13 5.64 6.45
CA LEU A 50 -13.90 4.95 6.06
C LEU A 50 -12.69 5.62 6.70
N LEU A 51 -11.90 4.84 7.43
CA LEU A 51 -10.67 5.30 8.07
C LEU A 51 -9.45 4.73 7.35
N GLY A 52 -8.41 5.56 7.18
CA GLY A 52 -7.13 5.16 6.66
C GLY A 52 -6.03 5.29 7.71
N SER A 53 -5.22 4.25 7.89
CA SER A 53 -4.08 4.28 8.80
C SER A 53 -2.91 5.12 8.27
N GLY A 54 -2.91 5.42 6.99
CA GLY A 54 -1.71 5.89 6.28
C GLY A 54 -0.79 4.73 5.89
N THR A 55 0.39 5.07 5.42
CA THR A 55 1.42 4.11 5.00
C THR A 55 1.86 3.23 6.15
N ILE A 56 1.99 1.92 5.90
CA ILE A 56 2.52 0.95 6.84
C ILE A 56 3.91 0.53 6.36
N SER A 57 4.94 0.86 7.13
CA SER A 57 6.33 0.60 6.78
C SER A 57 7.06 -0.05 7.94
N GLY A 58 7.80 -1.13 7.68
CA GLY A 58 8.68 -1.77 8.63
C GLY A 58 10.13 -1.29 8.52
N ALA A 59 11.03 -1.93 9.24
CA ALA A 59 12.43 -1.52 9.35
C ALA A 59 13.23 -1.73 8.05
N GLU A 60 12.91 -2.78 7.31
CA GLU A 60 13.64 -3.17 6.12
C GLU A 60 13.17 -2.40 4.87
N LYS A 61 14.06 -2.24 3.88
CA LYS A 61 13.75 -1.49 2.65
C LYS A 61 12.54 -2.06 1.91
N HIS A 62 12.43 -3.39 1.81
CA HIS A 62 11.30 -4.05 1.14
C HIS A 62 9.97 -3.95 1.90
N GLN A 63 10.00 -3.52 3.16
CA GLN A 63 8.81 -3.32 3.99
C GLN A 63 8.25 -1.89 3.91
N ARG A 64 8.85 -1.00 3.11
CA ARG A 64 8.38 0.38 2.96
C ARG A 64 7.12 0.43 2.12
N GLY A 65 6.04 0.96 2.69
CA GLY A 65 4.69 0.89 2.13
C GLY A 65 4.36 1.92 1.05
N SER A 66 5.33 2.74 0.63
CA SER A 66 5.14 3.70 -0.46
C SER A 66 6.34 3.75 -1.41
N LEU A 67 6.11 4.09 -2.68
CA LEU A 67 7.19 4.32 -3.64
C LEU A 67 8.05 5.52 -3.26
N LEU A 68 7.49 6.52 -2.59
CA LEU A 68 8.24 7.66 -2.07
C LEU A 68 9.36 7.20 -1.11
N GLU A 69 9.04 6.26 -0.21
CA GLU A 69 10.00 5.70 0.74
C GLU A 69 10.93 4.68 0.08
N LEU A 70 10.40 3.80 -0.78
CA LEU A 70 11.18 2.79 -1.50
C LEU A 70 12.25 3.43 -2.40
N SER A 71 11.85 4.47 -3.13
CA SER A 71 12.73 5.18 -4.06
C SER A 71 13.52 6.31 -3.42
N TRP A 72 13.40 6.49 -2.08
CA TRP A 72 14.04 7.60 -1.34
C TRP A 72 13.78 8.96 -1.98
N GLY A 73 12.50 9.26 -2.19
CA GLY A 73 12.07 10.50 -2.85
C GLY A 73 12.48 10.59 -4.33
N GLY A 74 12.58 9.46 -5.02
CA GLY A 74 12.96 9.38 -6.43
C GLY A 74 14.46 9.27 -6.70
N LYS A 75 15.30 9.28 -5.66
CA LYS A 75 16.78 9.23 -5.81
C LYS A 75 17.30 7.81 -6.08
N GLU A 76 16.57 6.80 -5.63
CA GLU A 76 16.92 5.38 -5.75
C GLU A 76 15.80 4.62 -6.46
N PRO A 77 15.78 4.59 -7.82
CA PRO A 77 14.74 3.88 -8.54
C PRO A 77 14.64 2.41 -8.13
N VAL A 78 13.40 1.93 -7.98
CA VAL A 78 13.08 0.56 -7.59
C VAL A 78 13.06 -0.32 -8.83
N ASP A 79 13.81 -1.43 -8.81
CA ASP A 79 13.75 -2.44 -9.87
C ASP A 79 12.37 -3.14 -9.84
N ILE A 80 11.66 -3.07 -10.95
CA ILE A 80 10.34 -3.69 -11.14
C ILE A 80 10.35 -4.90 -12.09
N GLY A 81 11.55 -5.41 -12.42
CA GLY A 81 11.73 -6.54 -13.31
C GLY A 81 11.80 -6.15 -14.78
N GLY A 82 12.21 -7.11 -15.64
CA GLY A 82 12.33 -6.87 -17.09
C GLY A 82 13.32 -5.80 -17.50
N GLY A 83 14.26 -5.42 -16.64
CA GLY A 83 15.20 -4.32 -16.86
C GLY A 83 14.59 -2.93 -16.69
N GLN A 84 13.40 -2.85 -16.13
CA GLN A 84 12.70 -1.59 -15.88
C GLN A 84 12.79 -1.18 -14.41
N THR A 85 12.73 0.13 -14.17
CA THR A 85 12.73 0.71 -12.82
C THR A 85 11.60 1.74 -12.67
N ARG A 86 11.21 2.01 -11.43
CA ARG A 86 10.24 3.07 -11.09
C ARG A 86 10.72 3.84 -9.86
N SER A 87 10.60 5.16 -9.93
CA SER A 87 10.64 6.02 -8.74
C SER A 87 9.22 6.32 -8.23
N PHE A 88 8.29 6.49 -9.15
CA PHE A 88 6.86 6.68 -8.91
C PHE A 88 6.07 5.91 -9.97
N VAL A 89 4.75 5.79 -9.79
CA VAL A 89 3.88 5.15 -10.78
C VAL A 89 3.82 5.96 -12.07
N GLU A 90 3.69 5.26 -13.19
CA GLU A 90 3.56 5.85 -14.52
C GLU A 90 2.25 5.40 -15.19
N ASP A 91 1.84 6.11 -16.22
CA ASP A 91 0.68 5.73 -17.02
C ASP A 91 0.84 4.31 -17.59
N GLY A 92 -0.17 3.49 -17.39
CA GLY A 92 -0.17 2.08 -17.78
C GLY A 92 0.31 1.12 -16.70
N ASP A 93 0.91 1.60 -15.60
CA ASP A 93 1.27 0.74 -14.47
C ASP A 93 0.02 0.22 -13.77
N THR A 94 0.04 -1.05 -13.41
CA THR A 94 -1.01 -1.69 -12.61
C THR A 94 -0.46 -2.04 -11.24
N LEU A 95 -1.14 -1.56 -10.20
CA LEU A 95 -0.84 -1.93 -8.82
C LEU A 95 -1.89 -2.90 -8.32
N THR A 96 -1.44 -3.90 -7.57
CA THR A 96 -2.33 -4.83 -6.86
C THR A 96 -1.90 -4.90 -5.40
N LEU A 97 -2.86 -4.64 -4.50
CA LEU A 97 -2.68 -4.74 -3.07
C LEU A 97 -3.33 -6.03 -2.58
N HIS A 98 -2.63 -6.73 -1.70
CA HIS A 98 -3.10 -7.96 -1.06
C HIS A 98 -3.02 -7.81 0.46
N GLY A 99 -3.94 -8.47 1.15
CA GLY A 99 -3.92 -8.61 2.60
C GLY A 99 -4.41 -9.97 3.01
N ALA A 100 -3.78 -10.54 4.04
CA ALA A 100 -4.22 -11.80 4.64
C ALA A 100 -3.91 -11.83 6.14
N ALA A 101 -4.89 -12.23 6.94
CA ALA A 101 -4.74 -12.40 8.37
C ALA A 101 -4.71 -13.90 8.73
N LYS A 102 -3.69 -14.31 9.47
CA LYS A 102 -3.57 -15.70 9.96
C LYS A 102 -4.18 -15.81 11.35
N GLY A 103 -5.02 -16.82 11.54
CA GLY A 103 -5.51 -17.26 12.83
C GLY A 103 -5.05 -18.67 13.15
N ASP A 104 -5.45 -19.20 14.32
CA ASP A 104 -5.14 -20.56 14.69
C ASP A 104 -5.95 -21.54 13.82
N GLY A 105 -5.26 -22.18 12.87
CA GLY A 105 -5.83 -23.14 11.94
C GLY A 105 -6.66 -22.56 10.79
N TYR A 106 -6.67 -21.24 10.58
CA TYR A 106 -7.39 -20.60 9.48
C TYR A 106 -6.66 -19.37 8.91
N LEU A 107 -7.04 -18.98 7.70
CA LEU A 107 -6.56 -17.77 7.01
C LEU A 107 -7.75 -16.95 6.52
N ILE A 108 -7.72 -15.65 6.77
CA ILE A 108 -8.70 -14.70 6.23
C ILE A 108 -8.00 -13.88 5.14
N GLY A 109 -8.37 -14.10 3.88
CA GLY A 109 -7.91 -13.29 2.76
C GLY A 109 -8.82 -12.09 2.54
N PHE A 110 -8.25 -10.93 2.22
CA PHE A 110 -9.02 -9.72 1.89
C PHE A 110 -9.32 -9.59 0.39
N GLY A 111 -8.95 -10.62 -0.40
CA GLY A 111 -9.01 -10.55 -1.86
C GLY A 111 -7.90 -9.68 -2.43
N THR A 112 -8.13 -9.17 -3.65
CA THR A 112 -7.19 -8.30 -4.35
C THR A 112 -7.82 -6.94 -4.61
N CYS A 113 -7.05 -5.87 -4.39
CA CYS A 113 -7.41 -4.52 -4.82
C CYS A 113 -6.48 -4.14 -5.97
N THR A 114 -6.98 -4.11 -7.20
CA THR A 114 -6.19 -3.89 -8.40
C THR A 114 -6.65 -2.65 -9.14
N GLY A 115 -5.71 -1.79 -9.52
CA GLY A 115 -5.97 -0.59 -10.32
C GLY A 115 -4.85 -0.31 -11.31
N THR A 116 -5.23 0.18 -12.49
CA THR A 116 -4.29 0.60 -13.54
C THR A 116 -4.32 2.11 -13.69
N VAL A 117 -3.14 2.76 -13.63
CA VAL A 117 -2.99 4.19 -13.85
C VAL A 117 -3.32 4.51 -15.30
N LYS A 118 -4.19 5.48 -15.52
CA LYS A 118 -4.59 5.93 -16.85
C LYS A 118 -3.97 7.28 -17.16
N PRO A 119 -3.72 7.60 -18.45
CA PRO A 119 -3.33 8.93 -18.86
C PRO A 119 -4.28 10.00 -18.34
N ALA A 120 -3.75 11.17 -18.03
CA ALA A 120 -4.55 12.32 -17.60
C ALA A 120 -5.62 12.67 -18.65
N ILE A 121 -6.81 13.03 -18.16
CA ILE A 121 -7.89 13.53 -19.02
C ILE A 121 -7.44 14.88 -19.59
N LYS A 122 -7.48 15.00 -20.94
CA LYS A 122 -7.27 16.30 -21.58
C LYS A 122 -8.52 17.14 -21.35
N PHE A 123 -8.36 18.26 -20.67
CA PHE A 123 -9.41 19.28 -20.62
C PHE A 123 -9.42 20.05 -21.94
N PRO A 124 -10.62 20.42 -22.42
CA PRO A 124 -10.76 21.23 -23.64
C PRO A 124 -10.17 22.62 -23.47
#